data_4f997120fe9b56b2bf3a7ff9864be62d
#
_entry.id   4f997120fe9b56b2bf3a7ff9864be62d
#
_cell.length_a   1.000
_cell.length_b   1.000
_cell.length_c   1.000
_cell.angle_alpha   90.00
_cell.angle_beta   90.00
_cell.angle_gamma   90.00
#
_symmetry.space_group_name_H-M   'P 1'
#
loop_
_entity.id
_entity.type
_entity.pdbx_description
1 polymer ?
#
loop_
_entity_poly.entity_id
_entity_poly.type
_entity_poly.pdbx_seq_one_letter_code
_entity_poly.pdbx_strand_id
1 'polypeptide(L)'
;MTSDRIRRWHPLVLVSLALSAWVYFPITRVYFYADDFIHLLAMANHGLVAYILLPFGGHSLLASNLVFATCYKLFDLHSEPYYWVVLLTHLLNVSLLFATLHALTRSAPLACFGAALWGTSPLAVGTIGWFSVYGQAMVAALLLVVLAQVTRVAATGTSPTARAAGLWYALLLLGVVSFGTGIGVALAFPAVIFLLLPSIWRRPGLRAAYLALPLVTLAVYYASRRLYLLVAPLPIAELLQEAIATRVPLRVMLPLVGHLLGFSVSSVVLGFFRPPYPSLACWAAIAAFAVGVGVVVWRGDRPARRAALAMVSLVAAIYCVIALGRASLYNGLRIPPSGAAGYARYHYVATIPVVVLLCLVLQQAGRLLDRPVLCGLALIAGLAFIVAGRLQSPFAIDEHMQGRNHVAKTLQDIDAALAARPEGATVYLDNEKSPVAILGPVVVNLAFPGRAALFLVAHPSSDVVDGRHVRFIEPDHQVLANHSQEPGRRLIGLLVAPEDLPPRP
;
A
#
# COMPACT_ATOMS: atom_id res chain seq x y z
N MET A 1 -8.26 35.05 -18.05
CA MET A 1 -8.61 33.64 -18.28
C MET A 1 -9.66 33.27 -17.26
N THR A 2 -10.88 33.07 -17.72
CA THR A 2 -12.08 32.91 -16.89
C THR A 2 -12.01 31.63 -16.06
N SER A 3 -12.45 31.71 -14.81
CA SER A 3 -12.45 30.63 -13.78
C SER A 3 -13.16 29.33 -14.21
N ASP A 4 -13.97 29.36 -15.25
CA ASP A 4 -14.76 28.23 -15.75
C ASP A 4 -13.95 27.14 -16.48
N ARG A 5 -12.77 27.45 -17.03
CA ARG A 5 -11.93 26.44 -17.71
C ARG A 5 -11.30 25.45 -16.75
N ILE A 6 -11.16 25.77 -15.47
CA ILE A 6 -10.56 24.88 -14.47
C ILE A 6 -11.60 23.89 -13.89
N ARG A 7 -12.89 24.14 -14.10
CA ARG A 7 -13.98 23.30 -13.56
C ARG A 7 -14.29 22.04 -14.37
N ARG A 8 -13.91 21.99 -15.65
CA ARG A 8 -14.22 20.83 -16.50
C ARG A 8 -13.09 19.80 -16.45
N TRP A 9 -13.44 18.56 -16.15
CA TRP A 9 -12.55 17.43 -16.30
C TRP A 9 -12.05 17.37 -17.75
N HIS A 10 -10.75 17.34 -17.95
CA HIS A 10 -10.18 17.24 -19.29
C HIS A 10 -10.36 15.80 -19.81
N PRO A 11 -10.88 15.59 -21.03
CA PRO A 11 -11.19 14.24 -21.55
C PRO A 11 -9.99 13.29 -21.54
N LEU A 12 -8.75 13.77 -21.58
CA LEU A 12 -7.55 12.94 -21.50
C LEU A 12 -7.41 12.17 -20.18
N VAL A 13 -8.14 12.55 -19.11
CA VAL A 13 -8.19 11.73 -17.90
C VAL A 13 -8.75 10.33 -18.18
N LEU A 14 -9.69 10.22 -19.12
CA LEU A 14 -10.30 8.94 -19.51
C LEU A 14 -9.26 7.97 -20.09
N VAL A 15 -8.24 8.48 -20.78
CA VAL A 15 -7.13 7.64 -21.27
C VAL A 15 -6.35 7.02 -20.12
N SER A 16 -5.98 7.84 -19.11
CA SER A 16 -5.28 7.33 -17.93
C SER A 16 -6.12 6.33 -17.15
N LEU A 17 -7.43 6.59 -17.02
CA LEU A 17 -8.37 5.68 -16.35
C LEU A 17 -8.53 4.36 -17.11
N ALA A 18 -8.73 4.43 -18.43
CA ALA A 18 -8.90 3.24 -19.26
C ALA A 18 -7.64 2.34 -19.23
N LEU A 19 -6.44 2.93 -19.32
CA LEU A 19 -5.19 2.19 -19.21
C LEU A 19 -5.02 1.55 -17.83
N SER A 20 -5.32 2.29 -16.76
CA SER A 20 -5.22 1.78 -15.40
C SER A 20 -6.26 0.69 -15.12
N ALA A 21 -7.49 0.88 -15.57
CA ALA A 21 -8.54 -0.13 -15.47
C ALA A 21 -8.17 -1.39 -16.25
N TRP A 22 -7.69 -1.25 -17.48
CA TRP A 22 -7.26 -2.38 -18.31
C TRP A 22 -6.16 -3.21 -17.63
N VAL A 23 -5.17 -2.54 -17.04
CA VAL A 23 -4.05 -3.23 -16.36
C VAL A 23 -4.52 -3.93 -15.08
N TYR A 24 -5.39 -3.29 -14.29
CA TYR A 24 -5.73 -3.75 -12.95
C TYR A 24 -7.10 -4.40 -12.81
N PHE A 25 -7.93 -4.42 -13.87
CA PHE A 25 -9.21 -5.13 -13.84
C PHE A 25 -9.10 -6.58 -13.35
N PRO A 26 -8.06 -7.35 -13.72
CA PRO A 26 -7.94 -8.74 -13.27
C PRO A 26 -7.90 -8.92 -11.75
N ILE A 27 -7.52 -7.90 -10.96
CA ILE A 27 -7.50 -8.03 -9.49
C ILE A 27 -8.89 -8.27 -8.90
N THR A 28 -9.96 -7.88 -9.58
CA THR A 28 -11.33 -8.12 -9.09
C THR A 28 -11.67 -9.60 -8.99
N ARG A 29 -10.86 -10.47 -9.61
CA ARG A 29 -11.06 -11.91 -9.63
C ARG A 29 -10.09 -12.67 -8.71
N VAL A 30 -9.28 -11.96 -7.90
CA VAL A 30 -8.36 -12.62 -6.98
C VAL A 30 -9.02 -12.96 -5.65
N TYR A 31 -8.54 -14.01 -5.02
CA TYR A 31 -8.95 -14.37 -3.68
C TYR A 31 -8.10 -13.66 -2.62
N PHE A 32 -8.45 -13.76 -1.36
CA PHE A 32 -7.71 -13.22 -0.23
C PHE A 32 -6.30 -13.81 -0.14
N TYR A 33 -5.39 -13.05 0.48
CA TYR A 33 -3.98 -13.42 0.57
C TYR A 33 -3.37 -13.05 1.92
N ALA A 34 -2.53 -13.94 2.44
CA ALA A 34 -1.69 -13.70 3.64
C ALA A 34 -2.47 -13.02 4.79
N ASP A 35 -2.07 -11.82 5.20
CA ASP A 35 -2.63 -11.10 6.35
C ASP A 35 -4.14 -10.82 6.22
N ASP A 36 -4.74 -10.90 5.02
CA ASP A 36 -6.19 -10.76 4.84
C ASP A 36 -6.93 -11.76 5.72
N PHE A 37 -6.43 -12.99 5.80
CA PHE A 37 -7.04 -14.05 6.62
C PHE A 37 -6.92 -13.77 8.11
N ILE A 38 -5.83 -13.13 8.56
CA ILE A 38 -5.67 -12.72 9.96
C ILE A 38 -6.73 -11.67 10.31
N HIS A 39 -6.95 -10.71 9.43
CA HIS A 39 -7.98 -9.69 9.60
C HIS A 39 -9.38 -10.29 9.62
N LEU A 40 -9.69 -11.19 8.68
CA LEU A 40 -10.97 -11.89 8.62
C LEU A 40 -11.21 -12.72 9.89
N LEU A 41 -10.20 -13.46 10.35
CA LEU A 41 -10.28 -14.24 11.59
C LEU A 41 -10.49 -13.34 12.81
N ALA A 42 -9.80 -12.21 12.89
CA ALA A 42 -9.96 -11.26 13.97
C ALA A 42 -11.40 -10.72 14.04
N MET A 43 -12.00 -10.39 12.88
CA MET A 43 -13.41 -9.97 12.82
C MET A 43 -14.38 -11.07 13.25
N ALA A 44 -14.13 -12.31 12.83
CA ALA A 44 -14.97 -13.44 13.17
C ALA A 44 -14.95 -13.76 14.68
N ASN A 45 -13.80 -13.57 15.34
CA ASN A 45 -13.60 -13.99 16.74
C ASN A 45 -13.86 -12.88 17.76
N HIS A 46 -13.59 -11.61 17.43
CA HIS A 46 -13.52 -10.54 18.43
C HIS A 46 -14.58 -9.44 18.26
N GLY A 47 -15.40 -9.54 17.22
CA GLY A 47 -16.41 -8.54 16.92
C GLY A 47 -15.84 -7.27 16.28
N LEU A 48 -16.72 -6.51 15.62
CA LEU A 48 -16.32 -5.41 14.73
C LEU A 48 -15.66 -4.24 15.47
N VAL A 49 -16.11 -3.89 16.67
CA VAL A 49 -15.55 -2.73 17.40
C VAL A 49 -14.11 -2.98 17.81
N ALA A 50 -13.82 -4.15 18.40
CA ALA A 50 -12.47 -4.55 18.78
C ALA A 50 -11.55 -4.62 17.54
N TYR A 51 -12.07 -5.17 16.45
CA TYR A 51 -11.33 -5.24 15.20
C TYR A 51 -11.02 -3.86 14.61
N ILE A 52 -11.96 -2.92 14.59
CA ILE A 52 -11.74 -1.57 14.05
C ILE A 52 -10.57 -0.88 14.76
N LEU A 53 -10.46 -1.08 16.06
CA LEU A 53 -9.40 -0.50 16.89
C LEU A 53 -8.06 -1.27 16.77
N LEU A 54 -8.04 -2.50 16.22
CA LEU A 54 -6.88 -3.37 16.17
C LEU A 54 -5.73 -2.76 15.37
N PRO A 55 -4.58 -2.45 15.97
CA PRO A 55 -3.37 -2.09 15.23
C PRO A 55 -2.73 -3.35 14.64
N PHE A 56 -2.16 -3.24 13.45
CA PHE A 56 -1.50 -4.37 12.82
C PHE A 56 -0.16 -3.96 12.19
N GLY A 57 0.86 -4.80 12.33
CA GLY A 57 2.18 -4.56 11.73
C GLY A 57 2.81 -3.20 12.07
N GLY A 58 2.49 -2.65 13.25
CA GLY A 58 2.95 -1.34 13.71
C GLY A 58 2.17 -0.15 13.20
N HIS A 59 1.10 -0.39 12.44
CA HIS A 59 0.24 0.66 11.90
C HIS A 59 -1.00 0.85 12.77
N SER A 60 -1.48 2.09 12.88
CA SER A 60 -2.85 2.36 13.26
C SER A 60 -3.70 2.23 12.00
N LEU A 61 -4.71 1.35 12.02
CA LEU A 61 -5.50 0.98 10.84
C LEU A 61 -6.99 1.32 11.00
N LEU A 62 -7.35 2.16 11.94
CA LEU A 62 -8.73 2.43 12.33
C LEU A 62 -9.64 2.70 11.11
N ALA A 63 -9.22 3.58 10.20
CA ALA A 63 -10.03 3.92 9.04
C ALA A 63 -10.06 2.80 8.00
N SER A 64 -8.94 2.12 7.73
CA SER A 64 -8.91 0.98 6.81
C SER A 64 -9.63 -0.24 7.38
N ASN A 65 -9.49 -0.50 8.68
CA ASN A 65 -10.22 -1.57 9.36
C ASN A 65 -11.74 -1.33 9.32
N LEU A 66 -12.19 -0.07 9.43
CA LEU A 66 -13.62 0.26 9.26
C LEU A 66 -14.13 -0.14 7.89
N VAL A 67 -13.38 0.15 6.82
CA VAL A 67 -13.72 -0.27 5.46
C VAL A 67 -13.71 -1.79 5.34
N PHE A 68 -12.68 -2.45 5.87
CA PHE A 68 -12.57 -3.91 5.84
C PHE A 68 -13.74 -4.57 6.59
N ALA A 69 -14.06 -4.08 7.80
CA ALA A 69 -15.20 -4.55 8.59
C ALA A 69 -16.54 -4.36 7.86
N THR A 70 -16.69 -3.22 7.16
CA THR A 70 -17.88 -2.96 6.35
C THR A 70 -17.98 -3.96 5.19
N CYS A 71 -16.90 -4.19 4.47
CA CYS A 71 -16.87 -5.19 3.41
C CYS A 71 -17.15 -6.60 3.95
N TYR A 72 -16.56 -6.98 5.09
CA TYR A 72 -16.84 -8.27 5.72
C TYR A 72 -18.29 -8.43 6.11
N LYS A 73 -18.90 -7.39 6.69
CA LYS A 73 -20.32 -7.42 7.06
C LYS A 73 -21.25 -7.56 5.87
N LEU A 74 -20.91 -6.98 4.73
CA LEU A 74 -21.74 -6.97 3.53
C LEU A 74 -21.50 -8.19 2.62
N PHE A 75 -20.28 -8.70 2.58
CA PHE A 75 -19.84 -9.64 1.55
C PHE A 75 -19.19 -10.91 2.11
N ASP A 76 -19.02 -11.01 3.43
CA ASP A 76 -18.40 -12.14 4.11
C ASP A 76 -17.07 -12.54 3.45
N LEU A 77 -16.89 -13.80 3.07
CA LEU A 77 -15.69 -14.34 2.42
C LEU A 77 -15.70 -14.23 0.88
N HIS A 78 -16.62 -13.48 0.30
CA HIS A 78 -16.64 -13.21 -1.13
C HIS A 78 -15.64 -12.11 -1.45
N SER A 79 -14.49 -12.46 -2.02
CA SER A 79 -13.36 -11.52 -2.22
C SER A 79 -13.60 -10.49 -3.31
N GLU A 80 -14.38 -10.79 -4.35
CA GLU A 80 -14.58 -9.94 -5.52
C GLU A 80 -15.01 -8.50 -5.16
N PRO A 81 -16.06 -8.25 -4.33
CA PRO A 81 -16.47 -6.90 -3.98
C PRO A 81 -15.40 -6.08 -3.25
N TYR A 82 -14.56 -6.73 -2.45
CA TYR A 82 -13.45 -6.05 -1.77
C TYR A 82 -12.45 -5.49 -2.79
N TYR A 83 -12.10 -6.29 -3.80
CA TYR A 83 -11.17 -5.84 -4.83
C TYR A 83 -11.78 -4.84 -5.80
N TRP A 84 -13.12 -4.81 -5.96
CA TRP A 84 -13.80 -3.71 -6.62
C TRP A 84 -13.64 -2.39 -5.84
N VAL A 85 -13.75 -2.40 -4.52
CA VAL A 85 -13.49 -1.21 -3.68
C VAL A 85 -12.05 -0.73 -3.89
N VAL A 86 -11.07 -1.65 -3.92
CA VAL A 86 -9.66 -1.31 -4.17
C VAL A 86 -9.47 -0.70 -5.55
N LEU A 87 -10.01 -1.34 -6.61
CA LEU A 87 -9.87 -0.85 -7.99
C LEU A 87 -10.50 0.54 -8.17
N LEU A 88 -11.70 0.73 -7.67
CA LEU A 88 -12.39 2.03 -7.75
C LEU A 88 -11.62 3.12 -7.00
N THR A 89 -11.05 2.82 -5.82
CA THR A 89 -10.18 3.74 -5.09
C THR A 89 -8.92 4.06 -5.89
N HIS A 90 -8.31 3.06 -6.54
CA HIS A 90 -7.15 3.29 -7.40
C HIS A 90 -7.48 4.19 -8.59
N LEU A 91 -8.59 3.97 -9.28
CA LEU A 91 -9.03 4.83 -10.39
C LEU A 91 -9.35 6.26 -9.93
N LEU A 92 -9.95 6.42 -8.74
CA LEU A 92 -10.10 7.73 -8.12
C LEU A 92 -8.73 8.39 -7.90
N ASN A 93 -7.74 7.66 -7.39
CA ASN A 93 -6.39 8.17 -7.19
C ASN A 93 -5.74 8.61 -8.51
N VAL A 94 -5.90 7.84 -9.59
CA VAL A 94 -5.44 8.22 -10.94
C VAL A 94 -6.07 9.54 -11.40
N SER A 95 -7.39 9.70 -11.19
CA SER A 95 -8.11 10.92 -11.54
C SER A 95 -7.61 12.13 -10.76
N LEU A 96 -7.40 11.98 -9.46
CA LEU A 96 -6.91 13.03 -8.57
C LEU A 96 -5.45 13.40 -8.87
N LEU A 97 -4.62 12.41 -9.21
CA LEU A 97 -3.25 12.66 -9.65
C LEU A 97 -3.22 13.44 -10.97
N PHE A 98 -4.08 13.06 -11.95
CA PHE A 98 -4.25 13.84 -13.17
C PHE A 98 -4.60 15.28 -12.86
N ALA A 99 -5.59 15.52 -11.98
CA ALA A 99 -6.00 16.87 -11.60
C ALA A 99 -4.85 17.67 -10.93
N THR A 100 -4.08 17.02 -10.06
CA THR A 100 -2.91 17.61 -9.40
C THR A 100 -1.82 17.99 -10.42
N LEU A 101 -1.48 17.06 -11.32
CA LEU A 101 -0.49 17.28 -12.38
C LEU A 101 -0.94 18.39 -13.34
N HIS A 102 -2.21 18.39 -13.75
CA HIS A 102 -2.76 19.42 -14.63
C HIS A 102 -2.73 20.81 -13.97
N ALA A 103 -3.04 20.90 -12.69
CA ALA A 103 -2.95 22.15 -11.94
C ALA A 103 -1.50 22.70 -11.85
N LEU A 104 -0.52 21.80 -11.65
CA LEU A 104 0.89 22.17 -11.53
C LEU A 104 1.54 22.49 -12.88
N THR A 105 1.28 21.68 -13.91
CA THR A 105 1.98 21.78 -15.20
C THR A 105 1.22 22.60 -16.22
N ARG A 106 -0.09 22.79 -16.03
CA ARG A 106 -1.01 23.39 -17.03
C ARG A 106 -0.98 22.69 -18.40
N SER A 107 -0.55 21.42 -18.42
CA SER A 107 -0.44 20.58 -19.61
C SER A 107 -1.26 19.32 -19.40
N ALA A 108 -2.37 19.19 -20.13
CA ALA A 108 -3.21 18.00 -20.06
C ALA A 108 -2.52 16.73 -20.61
N PRO A 109 -1.73 16.80 -21.72
CA PRO A 109 -0.96 15.64 -22.17
C PRO A 109 0.04 15.15 -21.12
N LEU A 110 0.76 16.06 -20.46
CA LEU A 110 1.73 15.70 -19.44
C LEU A 110 1.05 15.14 -18.18
N ALA A 111 -0.11 15.68 -17.80
CA ALA A 111 -0.93 15.14 -16.72
C ALA A 111 -1.45 13.73 -17.05
N CYS A 112 -1.89 13.51 -18.29
CA CYS A 112 -2.31 12.20 -18.79
C CYS A 112 -1.16 11.20 -18.72
N PHE A 113 0.02 11.56 -19.22
CA PHE A 113 1.20 10.72 -19.18
C PHE A 113 1.57 10.32 -17.73
N GLY A 114 1.70 11.30 -16.84
CA GLY A 114 2.07 11.05 -15.44
C GLY A 114 1.03 10.20 -14.70
N ALA A 115 -0.26 10.49 -14.90
CA ALA A 115 -1.33 9.72 -14.29
C ALA A 115 -1.41 8.29 -14.83
N ALA A 116 -1.22 8.09 -16.15
CA ALA A 116 -1.14 6.76 -16.75
C ALA A 116 0.10 5.99 -16.29
N LEU A 117 1.26 6.65 -16.24
CA LEU A 117 2.51 6.05 -15.75
C LEU A 117 2.36 5.52 -14.32
N TRP A 118 1.79 6.32 -13.42
CA TRP A 118 1.54 5.90 -12.05
C TRP A 118 0.43 4.87 -11.96
N GLY A 119 -0.68 5.10 -12.64
CA GLY A 119 -1.87 4.26 -12.59
C GLY A 119 -1.66 2.87 -13.18
N THR A 120 -0.70 2.71 -14.08
CA THR A 120 -0.31 1.40 -14.62
C THR A 120 0.98 0.85 -14.01
N SER A 121 1.54 1.50 -12.99
CA SER A 121 2.83 1.11 -12.40
C SER A 121 2.78 -0.30 -11.81
N PRO A 122 3.73 -1.17 -12.15
CA PRO A 122 3.80 -2.50 -11.53
C PRO A 122 4.03 -2.46 -10.02
N LEU A 123 4.52 -1.36 -9.47
CA LEU A 123 4.67 -1.20 -8.02
C LEU A 123 3.32 -1.10 -7.30
N ALA A 124 2.25 -0.75 -8.01
CA ALA A 124 0.93 -0.69 -7.41
C ALA A 124 0.37 -2.07 -7.03
N VAL A 125 0.80 -3.15 -7.70
CA VAL A 125 0.37 -4.53 -7.42
C VAL A 125 0.50 -4.90 -5.94
N GLY A 126 1.60 -4.52 -5.29
CA GLY A 126 1.83 -4.83 -3.88
C GLY A 126 0.83 -4.17 -2.92
N THR A 127 0.08 -3.17 -3.38
CA THR A 127 -0.95 -2.47 -2.61
C THR A 127 -2.35 -2.85 -3.06
N ILE A 128 -2.62 -2.76 -4.38
CA ILE A 128 -3.97 -3.01 -4.89
C ILE A 128 -4.31 -4.50 -4.95
N GLY A 129 -3.33 -5.34 -5.05
CA GLY A 129 -3.52 -6.77 -5.03
C GLY A 129 -3.58 -7.39 -3.63
N TRP A 130 -3.60 -6.66 -2.53
CA TRP A 130 -3.57 -7.17 -1.17
C TRP A 130 -4.43 -6.31 -0.25
N PHE A 131 -5.58 -6.83 0.20
CA PHE A 131 -6.59 -6.02 0.87
C PHE A 131 -6.14 -5.49 2.23
N SER A 132 -5.37 -6.25 3.02
CA SER A 132 -4.85 -5.81 4.33
C SER A 132 -3.94 -4.57 4.23
N VAL A 133 -3.39 -4.27 3.07
CA VAL A 133 -2.65 -3.01 2.82
C VAL A 133 -3.47 -1.94 2.08
N TYR A 134 -4.79 -2.13 1.94
CA TYR A 134 -5.71 -1.17 1.33
C TYR A 134 -5.61 0.24 1.95
N GLY A 135 -5.24 0.33 3.22
CA GLY A 135 -4.97 1.60 3.88
C GLY A 135 -3.99 2.51 3.14
N GLN A 136 -3.05 1.95 2.36
CA GLN A 136 -2.18 2.76 1.50
C GLN A 136 -2.93 3.41 0.33
N ALA A 137 -3.90 2.71 -0.27
CA ALA A 137 -4.74 3.29 -1.32
C ALA A 137 -5.61 4.43 -0.76
N MET A 138 -6.11 4.28 0.47
CA MET A 138 -6.82 5.34 1.19
C MET A 138 -5.90 6.54 1.48
N VAL A 139 -4.69 6.32 1.99
CA VAL A 139 -3.72 7.41 2.23
C VAL A 139 -3.41 8.16 0.94
N ALA A 140 -3.24 7.45 -0.19
CA ALA A 140 -3.04 8.08 -1.49
C ALA A 140 -4.27 8.93 -1.89
N ALA A 141 -5.49 8.43 -1.70
CA ALA A 141 -6.71 9.19 -1.98
C ALA A 141 -6.80 10.47 -1.16
N LEU A 142 -6.59 10.36 0.15
CA LEU A 142 -6.63 11.50 1.07
C LEU A 142 -5.56 12.54 0.72
N LEU A 143 -4.31 12.09 0.48
CA LEU A 143 -3.22 12.96 0.04
C LEU A 143 -3.57 13.67 -1.27
N LEU A 144 -4.03 12.93 -2.28
CA LEU A 144 -4.33 13.46 -3.61
C LEU A 144 -5.53 14.40 -3.60
N VAL A 145 -6.56 14.14 -2.78
CA VAL A 145 -7.67 15.10 -2.56
C VAL A 145 -7.12 16.43 -2.03
N VAL A 146 -6.24 16.36 -1.03
CA VAL A 146 -5.63 17.57 -0.47
C VAL A 146 -4.71 18.24 -1.48
N LEU A 147 -3.81 17.50 -2.14
CA LEU A 147 -2.90 18.06 -3.15
C LEU A 147 -3.65 18.70 -4.33
N ALA A 148 -4.69 18.05 -4.85
CA ALA A 148 -5.49 18.60 -5.95
C ALA A 148 -6.15 19.94 -5.57
N GLN A 149 -6.63 20.08 -4.33
CA GLN A 149 -7.21 21.32 -3.84
C GLN A 149 -6.13 22.38 -3.58
N VAL A 150 -5.03 22.01 -2.91
CA VAL A 150 -3.91 22.91 -2.61
C VAL A 150 -3.29 23.45 -3.90
N THR A 151 -3.00 22.59 -4.87
CA THR A 151 -2.40 23.00 -6.15
C THR A 151 -3.36 23.86 -6.98
N ARG A 152 -4.66 23.59 -6.93
CA ARG A 152 -5.68 24.42 -7.56
C ARG A 152 -5.74 25.81 -6.92
N VAL A 153 -5.75 25.91 -5.60
CA VAL A 153 -5.70 27.19 -4.88
C VAL A 153 -4.41 27.96 -5.22
N ALA A 154 -3.26 27.25 -5.28
CA ALA A 154 -1.99 27.83 -5.68
C ALA A 154 -2.03 28.36 -7.14
N ALA A 155 -2.63 27.62 -8.07
CA ALA A 155 -2.75 27.99 -9.47
C ALA A 155 -3.66 29.18 -9.72
N THR A 156 -4.68 29.38 -8.88
CA THR A 156 -5.59 30.55 -8.95
C THR A 156 -5.05 31.77 -8.19
N GLY A 157 -3.98 31.64 -7.42
CA GLY A 157 -3.41 32.70 -6.59
C GLY A 157 -4.33 33.14 -5.44
N THR A 158 -5.39 32.38 -5.16
CA THR A 158 -6.33 32.66 -4.07
C THR A 158 -5.77 32.17 -2.73
N SER A 159 -6.35 32.65 -1.64
CA SER A 159 -6.04 32.14 -0.30
C SER A 159 -7.09 31.11 0.12
N PRO A 160 -6.71 30.02 0.76
CA PRO A 160 -7.69 29.03 1.24
C PRO A 160 -8.58 29.62 2.33
N THR A 161 -9.84 29.23 2.37
CA THR A 161 -10.70 29.52 3.52
C THR A 161 -10.25 28.71 4.74
N ALA A 162 -10.57 29.18 5.96
CA ALA A 162 -10.28 28.42 7.18
C ALA A 162 -10.96 27.02 7.16
N ARG A 163 -12.18 26.95 6.61
CA ARG A 163 -12.92 25.69 6.45
C ARG A 163 -12.19 24.70 5.53
N ALA A 164 -11.70 25.17 4.37
CA ALA A 164 -10.94 24.32 3.45
C ALA A 164 -9.64 23.84 4.10
N ALA A 165 -8.89 24.74 4.74
CA ALA A 165 -7.66 24.38 5.44
C ALA A 165 -7.90 23.40 6.59
N GLY A 166 -8.99 23.57 7.36
CA GLY A 166 -9.41 22.63 8.41
C GLY A 166 -9.78 21.25 7.86
N LEU A 167 -10.48 21.21 6.71
CA LEU A 167 -10.78 19.93 6.04
C LEU A 167 -9.50 19.23 5.59
N TRP A 168 -8.54 19.94 5.00
CA TRP A 168 -7.25 19.33 4.61
C TRP A 168 -6.52 18.74 5.82
N TYR A 169 -6.51 19.48 6.92
CA TYR A 169 -5.93 19.03 8.18
C TYR A 169 -6.58 17.74 8.68
N ALA A 170 -7.91 17.69 8.69
CA ALA A 170 -8.66 16.50 9.09
C ALA A 170 -8.39 15.28 8.18
N LEU A 171 -8.33 15.50 6.84
CA LEU A 171 -8.02 14.43 5.88
C LEU A 171 -6.60 13.88 6.07
N LEU A 172 -5.63 14.74 6.41
CA LEU A 172 -4.26 14.30 6.72
C LEU A 172 -4.23 13.43 7.99
N LEU A 173 -4.95 13.82 9.05
CA LEU A 173 -5.06 13.03 10.28
C LEU A 173 -5.81 11.71 10.04
N LEU A 174 -6.84 11.71 9.18
CA LEU A 174 -7.49 10.48 8.76
C LEU A 174 -6.51 9.53 8.05
N GLY A 175 -5.58 10.08 7.26
CA GLY A 175 -4.48 9.31 6.66
C GLY A 175 -3.57 8.65 7.70
N VAL A 176 -3.29 9.31 8.82
CA VAL A 176 -2.46 8.77 9.91
C VAL A 176 -3.07 7.50 10.52
N VAL A 177 -4.40 7.47 10.65
CA VAL A 177 -5.12 6.30 11.19
C VAL A 177 -5.63 5.34 10.12
N SER A 178 -5.24 5.56 8.86
CA SER A 178 -5.51 4.64 7.75
C SER A 178 -4.35 3.69 7.50
N PHE A 179 -3.10 4.19 7.56
CA PHE A 179 -1.88 3.40 7.36
C PHE A 179 -0.62 4.19 7.77
N GLY A 180 0.47 3.49 8.10
CA GLY A 180 1.73 4.12 8.56
C GLY A 180 2.34 5.13 7.59
N THR A 181 2.14 4.99 6.27
CA THR A 181 2.59 5.99 5.27
C THR A 181 1.90 7.34 5.45
N GLY A 182 0.69 7.37 6.00
CA GLY A 182 -0.02 8.61 6.34
C GLY A 182 0.70 9.46 7.39
N ILE A 183 1.45 8.82 8.29
CA ILE A 183 2.32 9.54 9.24
C ILE A 183 3.38 10.34 8.46
N GLY A 184 4.08 9.70 7.51
CA GLY A 184 5.09 10.39 6.68
C GLY A 184 4.51 11.55 5.89
N VAL A 185 3.32 11.37 5.34
CA VAL A 185 2.57 12.43 4.63
C VAL A 185 2.29 13.60 5.57
N ALA A 186 1.70 13.35 6.74
CA ALA A 186 1.32 14.40 7.68
C ALA A 186 2.54 15.15 8.26
N LEU A 187 3.64 14.43 8.54
CA LEU A 187 4.89 15.04 9.01
C LEU A 187 5.53 15.97 7.97
N ALA A 188 5.46 15.62 6.68
CA ALA A 188 5.97 16.47 5.60
C ALA A 188 5.07 17.65 5.27
N PHE A 189 3.77 17.56 5.59
CA PHE A 189 2.77 18.47 5.03
C PHE A 189 2.94 19.93 5.43
N PRO A 190 3.50 20.31 6.59
CA PRO A 190 3.88 21.71 6.87
C PRO A 190 4.82 22.28 5.79
N ALA A 191 5.84 21.56 5.38
CA ALA A 191 6.72 21.99 4.30
C ALA A 191 5.95 22.09 2.96
N VAL A 192 5.12 21.11 2.64
CA VAL A 192 4.32 21.08 1.41
C VAL A 192 3.39 22.31 1.34
N ILE A 193 2.62 22.55 2.39
CA ILE A 193 1.62 23.63 2.39
C ILE A 193 2.26 25.03 2.36
N PHE A 194 3.36 25.22 3.07
CA PHE A 194 4.06 26.52 3.09
C PHE A 194 4.80 26.80 1.79
N LEU A 195 5.32 25.79 1.12
CA LEU A 195 5.94 25.95 -0.20
C LEU A 195 4.90 26.23 -1.28
N LEU A 196 3.79 25.48 -1.30
CA LEU A 196 2.76 25.63 -2.33
C LEU A 196 1.86 26.85 -2.10
N LEU A 197 1.55 27.18 -0.84
CA LEU A 197 0.65 28.28 -0.45
C LEU A 197 1.32 29.24 0.55
N PRO A 198 2.29 30.07 0.12
CA PRO A 198 2.96 31.00 1.02
C PRO A 198 2.04 32.00 1.70
N SER A 199 0.83 32.20 1.18
CA SER A 199 -0.18 33.06 1.82
C SER A 199 -0.59 32.58 3.22
N ILE A 200 -0.43 31.32 3.53
CA ILE A 200 -0.71 30.75 4.86
C ILE A 200 0.24 31.30 5.93
N TRP A 201 1.49 31.66 5.57
CA TRP A 201 2.41 32.31 6.51
C TRP A 201 1.88 33.61 7.12
N ARG A 202 1.04 34.32 6.36
CA ARG A 202 0.45 35.58 6.79
C ARG A 202 -0.78 35.41 7.69
N ARG A 203 -1.23 34.15 7.93
CA ARG A 203 -2.39 33.80 8.75
C ARG A 203 -1.94 33.08 10.01
N PRO A 204 -1.78 33.76 11.16
CA PRO A 204 -1.13 33.21 12.35
C PRO A 204 -1.79 31.93 12.85
N GLY A 205 -3.13 31.84 12.86
CA GLY A 205 -3.84 30.65 13.29
C GLY A 205 -3.60 29.44 12.38
N LEU A 206 -3.65 29.59 11.05
CA LEU A 206 -3.37 28.49 10.12
C LEU A 206 -1.90 28.10 10.15
N ARG A 207 -0.99 29.09 10.25
CA ARG A 207 0.44 28.82 10.40
C ARG A 207 0.71 27.99 11.65
N ALA A 208 0.18 28.38 12.80
CA ALA A 208 0.35 27.63 14.04
C ALA A 208 -0.23 26.22 13.93
N ALA A 209 -1.44 26.07 13.37
CA ALA A 209 -2.07 24.76 13.18
C ALA A 209 -1.21 23.83 12.32
N TYR A 210 -0.69 24.28 11.16
CA TYR A 210 0.15 23.43 10.33
C TYR A 210 1.53 23.15 10.92
N LEU A 211 2.12 24.09 11.66
CA LEU A 211 3.36 23.84 12.40
C LEU A 211 3.15 22.83 13.54
N ALA A 212 1.98 22.78 14.14
CA ALA A 212 1.63 21.80 15.16
C ALA A 212 1.26 20.42 14.57
N LEU A 213 0.99 20.30 13.27
CA LEU A 213 0.54 19.07 12.63
C LEU A 213 1.45 17.85 12.94
N PRO A 214 2.79 17.94 12.92
CA PRO A 214 3.65 16.82 13.29
C PRO A 214 3.40 16.31 14.72
N LEU A 215 3.26 17.19 15.69
CA LEU A 215 2.98 16.83 17.08
C LEU A 215 1.60 16.19 17.22
N VAL A 216 0.59 16.79 16.58
CA VAL A 216 -0.78 16.24 16.58
C VAL A 216 -0.82 14.88 15.89
N THR A 217 -0.06 14.69 14.80
CA THR A 217 0.10 13.39 14.13
C THR A 217 0.61 12.32 15.07
N LEU A 218 1.69 12.59 15.80
CA LEU A 218 2.25 11.65 16.77
C LEU A 218 1.30 11.39 17.92
N ALA A 219 0.61 12.43 18.42
CA ALA A 219 -0.39 12.30 19.46
C ALA A 219 -1.58 11.42 19.03
N VAL A 220 -2.11 11.64 17.82
CA VAL A 220 -3.22 10.83 17.25
C VAL A 220 -2.79 9.37 17.06
N TYR A 221 -1.60 9.14 16.49
CA TYR A 221 -1.05 7.79 16.34
C TYR A 221 -0.91 7.07 17.69
N TYR A 222 -0.32 7.74 18.68
CA TYR A 222 -0.15 7.17 20.02
C TYR A 222 -1.48 6.95 20.73
N ALA A 223 -2.39 7.92 20.66
CA ALA A 223 -3.72 7.83 21.27
C ALA A 223 -4.54 6.67 20.68
N SER A 224 -4.52 6.48 19.36
CA SER A 224 -5.23 5.38 18.71
C SER A 224 -4.74 4.00 19.20
N ARG A 225 -3.44 3.83 19.41
CA ARG A 225 -2.86 2.61 19.98
C ARG A 225 -3.21 2.41 21.45
N ARG A 226 -3.21 3.48 22.23
CA ARG A 226 -3.63 3.43 23.64
C ARG A 226 -5.10 3.11 23.80
N LEU A 227 -5.94 3.67 22.93
CA LEU A 227 -7.37 3.37 22.92
C LEU A 227 -7.62 1.87 22.72
N TYR A 228 -6.90 1.24 21.79
CA TYR A 228 -6.97 -0.20 21.57
C TYR A 228 -6.65 -0.99 22.84
N LEU A 229 -5.54 -0.67 23.53
CA LEU A 229 -5.13 -1.36 24.76
C LEU A 229 -6.14 -1.21 25.88
N LEU A 230 -6.89 -0.11 25.92
CA LEU A 230 -7.91 0.15 26.95
C LEU A 230 -9.24 -0.54 26.68
N VAL A 231 -9.61 -0.68 25.39
CA VAL A 231 -10.95 -1.14 24.99
C VAL A 231 -10.96 -2.63 24.65
N ALA A 232 -9.91 -3.13 24.02
CA ALA A 232 -9.90 -4.48 23.47
C ALA A 232 -8.48 -5.06 23.40
N PRO A 233 -7.81 -5.32 24.53
CA PRO A 233 -6.50 -5.97 24.51
C PRO A 233 -6.66 -7.41 24.02
N LEU A 234 -6.23 -7.66 22.78
CA LEU A 234 -6.21 -9.00 22.21
C LEU A 234 -4.82 -9.63 22.40
N PRO A 235 -4.71 -10.89 22.81
CA PRO A 235 -3.43 -11.59 22.96
C PRO A 235 -2.58 -11.58 21.69
N ILE A 236 -3.21 -11.64 20.52
CA ILE A 236 -2.58 -11.50 19.20
C ILE A 236 -1.77 -10.19 19.05
N ALA A 237 -2.18 -9.13 19.73
CA ALA A 237 -1.49 -7.85 19.63
C ALA A 237 -0.06 -7.91 20.15
N GLU A 238 0.25 -8.74 21.14
CA GLU A 238 1.59 -8.90 21.69
C GLU A 238 2.56 -9.48 20.65
N LEU A 239 2.16 -10.54 19.95
CA LEU A 239 2.93 -11.15 18.87
C LEU A 239 3.21 -10.18 17.69
N LEU A 240 2.29 -9.23 17.45
CA LEU A 240 2.40 -8.24 16.37
C LEU A 240 3.09 -6.94 16.80
N GLN A 241 3.20 -6.67 18.11
CA GLN A 241 3.81 -5.45 18.63
C GLN A 241 5.33 -5.55 18.83
N GLU A 242 5.88 -6.72 19.09
CA GLU A 242 7.32 -6.91 19.37
C GLU A 242 8.23 -6.46 18.23
N ALA A 243 7.75 -6.49 16.99
CA ALA A 243 8.55 -6.10 15.82
C ALA A 243 8.98 -4.62 15.80
N ILE A 244 8.43 -3.74 16.66
CA ILE A 244 8.62 -2.28 16.58
C ILE A 244 9.44 -1.70 17.73
N ALA A 245 9.63 -2.45 18.81
CA ALA A 245 10.22 -1.94 20.03
C ALA A 245 11.75 -1.76 20.02
N THR A 246 12.44 -2.20 18.96
CA THR A 246 13.90 -2.11 18.90
C THR A 246 14.38 -0.77 18.37
N ARG A 247 15.23 -0.08 19.11
CA ARG A 247 15.93 1.13 18.63
C ARG A 247 16.76 0.79 17.38
N VAL A 248 16.36 1.34 16.23
CA VAL A 248 17.08 1.11 14.99
C VAL A 248 18.23 2.11 14.87
N PRO A 249 19.49 1.65 14.77
CA PRO A 249 20.61 2.54 14.53
C PRO A 249 20.46 3.28 13.20
N LEU A 250 20.80 4.57 13.17
CA LEU A 250 20.77 5.38 11.93
C LEU A 250 21.55 4.71 10.79
N ARG A 251 22.65 4.01 11.11
CA ARG A 251 23.45 3.25 10.13
C ARG A 251 22.70 2.14 9.39
N VAL A 252 21.58 1.65 9.96
CA VAL A 252 20.71 0.65 9.32
C VAL A 252 19.58 1.34 8.57
N MET A 253 19.03 2.42 9.14
CA MET A 253 17.91 3.15 8.58
C MET A 253 18.28 3.94 7.32
N LEU A 254 19.39 4.68 7.33
CA LEU A 254 19.78 5.55 6.22
C LEU A 254 20.02 4.80 4.89
N PRO A 255 20.76 3.67 4.87
CA PRO A 255 20.87 2.87 3.65
C PRO A 255 19.50 2.40 3.13
N LEU A 256 18.58 2.00 4.00
CA LEU A 256 17.25 1.59 3.59
C LEU A 256 16.48 2.75 2.95
N VAL A 257 16.51 3.97 3.51
CA VAL A 257 15.91 5.17 2.89
C VAL A 257 16.52 5.41 1.50
N GLY A 258 17.84 5.34 1.37
CA GLY A 258 18.54 5.53 0.10
C GLY A 258 18.11 4.50 -0.96
N HIS A 259 18.05 3.23 -0.58
CA HIS A 259 17.61 2.17 -1.49
C HIS A 259 16.12 2.26 -1.85
N LEU A 260 15.23 2.56 -0.90
CA LEU A 260 13.81 2.77 -1.17
C LEU A 260 13.60 3.93 -2.17
N LEU A 261 14.27 5.06 -1.95
CA LEU A 261 14.21 6.20 -2.86
C LEU A 261 14.79 5.86 -4.24
N GLY A 262 15.98 5.25 -4.27
CA GLY A 262 16.65 4.85 -5.52
C GLY A 262 15.83 3.85 -6.33
N PHE A 263 15.26 2.85 -5.69
CA PHE A 263 14.37 1.88 -6.33
C PHE A 263 13.13 2.55 -6.91
N SER A 264 12.49 3.42 -6.14
CA SER A 264 11.30 4.16 -6.58
C SER A 264 11.60 5.05 -7.79
N VAL A 265 12.68 5.85 -7.71
CA VAL A 265 13.07 6.75 -8.79
C VAL A 265 13.44 5.97 -10.05
N SER A 266 14.29 4.95 -9.95
CA SER A 266 14.70 4.15 -11.11
C SER A 266 13.49 3.43 -11.74
N SER A 267 12.60 2.88 -10.92
CA SER A 267 11.38 2.21 -11.42
C SER A 267 10.45 3.16 -12.16
N VAL A 268 10.27 4.40 -11.67
CA VAL A 268 9.41 5.40 -12.32
C VAL A 268 10.07 5.93 -13.61
N VAL A 269 11.38 6.23 -13.58
CA VAL A 269 12.10 6.81 -14.73
C VAL A 269 12.28 5.80 -15.86
N LEU A 270 12.63 4.56 -15.50
CA LEU A 270 12.78 3.46 -16.47
C LEU A 270 11.43 2.86 -16.89
N GLY A 271 10.36 3.27 -16.22
CA GLY A 271 9.01 2.83 -16.55
C GLY A 271 8.86 1.31 -16.40
N PHE A 272 8.93 0.59 -17.51
CA PHE A 272 8.64 -0.85 -17.55
C PHE A 272 9.87 -1.74 -17.72
N PHE A 273 11.02 -1.15 -18.04
CA PHE A 273 12.28 -1.85 -17.95
C PHE A 273 12.61 -2.04 -16.48
N ARG A 274 12.66 -3.29 -16.04
CA ARG A 274 13.11 -3.68 -14.70
C ARG A 274 14.48 -4.32 -14.81
N PRO A 275 15.57 -3.56 -15.00
CA PRO A 275 16.88 -4.11 -14.81
C PRO A 275 16.98 -4.59 -13.34
N PRO A 276 17.77 -5.62 -13.06
CA PRO A 276 18.03 -6.02 -11.68
C PRO A 276 18.44 -4.81 -10.85
N TYR A 277 17.82 -4.63 -9.70
CA TYR A 277 18.18 -3.52 -8.81
C TYR A 277 19.13 -4.02 -7.71
N PRO A 278 20.20 -3.29 -7.42
CA PRO A 278 20.71 -2.11 -8.14
C PRO A 278 21.56 -2.49 -9.38
N SER A 279 21.47 -1.69 -10.46
CA SER A 279 22.26 -1.86 -11.68
C SER A 279 22.77 -0.51 -12.19
N LEU A 280 23.68 -0.53 -13.16
CA LEU A 280 24.21 0.71 -13.76
C LEU A 280 23.08 1.54 -14.39
N ALA A 281 22.11 0.90 -15.04
CA ALA A 281 20.94 1.57 -15.61
C ALA A 281 20.09 2.26 -14.52
N CYS A 282 19.90 1.62 -13.36
CA CYS A 282 19.22 2.22 -12.22
C CYS A 282 19.96 3.45 -11.71
N TRP A 283 21.29 3.36 -11.54
CA TRP A 283 22.10 4.50 -11.09
C TRP A 283 22.11 5.65 -12.09
N ALA A 284 22.18 5.36 -13.38
CA ALA A 284 22.07 6.36 -14.44
C ALA A 284 20.71 7.07 -14.42
N ALA A 285 19.61 6.33 -14.25
CA ALA A 285 18.27 6.88 -14.13
C ALA A 285 18.12 7.77 -12.88
N ILE A 286 18.65 7.34 -11.73
CA ILE A 286 18.65 8.12 -10.49
C ILE A 286 19.45 9.42 -10.66
N ALA A 287 20.65 9.33 -11.25
CA ALA A 287 21.50 10.50 -11.50
C ALA A 287 20.84 11.50 -12.48
N ALA A 288 20.29 11.01 -13.60
CA ALA A 288 19.58 11.85 -14.54
C ALA A 288 18.36 12.55 -13.91
N PHE A 289 17.59 11.81 -13.11
CA PHE A 289 16.47 12.37 -12.38
C PHE A 289 16.89 13.43 -11.37
N ALA A 290 17.94 13.17 -10.58
CA ALA A 290 18.47 14.12 -9.59
C ALA A 290 18.96 15.40 -10.26
N VAL A 291 19.69 15.29 -11.38
CA VAL A 291 20.10 16.44 -12.21
C VAL A 291 18.88 17.19 -12.74
N GLY A 292 17.88 16.48 -13.26
CA GLY A 292 16.64 17.10 -13.75
C GLY A 292 15.91 17.88 -12.65
N VAL A 293 15.74 17.30 -11.46
CA VAL A 293 15.17 17.98 -10.31
C VAL A 293 16.01 19.19 -9.90
N GLY A 294 17.35 19.06 -9.89
CA GLY A 294 18.27 20.17 -9.65
C GLY A 294 18.08 21.31 -10.64
N VAL A 295 17.90 21.01 -11.94
CA VAL A 295 17.60 22.03 -12.97
C VAL A 295 16.26 22.70 -12.72
N VAL A 296 15.22 21.97 -12.33
CA VAL A 296 13.90 22.56 -11.97
C VAL A 296 14.06 23.51 -10.77
N VAL A 297 14.79 23.09 -9.73
CA VAL A 297 15.02 23.91 -8.54
C VAL A 297 15.86 25.17 -8.86
N TRP A 298 16.84 25.06 -9.75
CA TRP A 298 17.73 26.18 -10.06
C TRP A 298 17.16 27.12 -11.13
N ARG A 299 16.67 26.57 -12.27
CA ARG A 299 16.23 27.35 -13.45
C ARG A 299 14.70 27.43 -13.60
N GLY A 300 13.94 26.65 -12.83
CA GLY A 300 12.48 26.69 -12.86
C GLY A 300 11.92 28.02 -12.35
N ASP A 301 10.72 28.34 -12.79
CA ASP A 301 9.95 29.46 -12.22
C ASP A 301 9.63 29.21 -10.73
N ARG A 302 9.26 30.26 -9.99
CA ARG A 302 9.01 30.16 -8.55
C ARG A 302 7.98 29.08 -8.19
N PRO A 303 6.85 28.94 -8.91
CA PRO A 303 5.89 27.86 -8.66
C PRO A 303 6.48 26.46 -8.85
N ALA A 304 7.20 26.21 -9.96
CA ALA A 304 7.82 24.91 -10.23
C ALA A 304 8.89 24.55 -9.19
N ARG A 305 9.74 25.51 -8.81
CA ARG A 305 10.73 25.34 -7.75
C ARG A 305 10.10 24.92 -6.42
N ARG A 306 9.05 25.65 -6.01
CA ARG A 306 8.33 25.35 -4.76
C ARG A 306 7.64 24.00 -4.80
N ALA A 307 7.01 23.66 -5.93
CA ALA A 307 6.41 22.35 -6.13
C ALA A 307 7.46 21.22 -6.06
N ALA A 308 8.62 21.40 -6.70
CA ALA A 308 9.70 20.43 -6.63
C ALA A 308 10.20 20.21 -5.19
N LEU A 309 10.47 21.29 -4.45
CA LEU A 309 10.90 21.19 -3.05
C LEU A 309 9.83 20.55 -2.15
N ALA A 310 8.55 20.87 -2.38
CA ALA A 310 7.45 20.25 -1.66
C ALA A 310 7.38 18.72 -1.90
N MET A 311 7.54 18.29 -3.14
CA MET A 311 7.51 16.87 -3.50
C MET A 311 8.75 16.12 -2.99
N VAL A 312 9.94 16.74 -3.01
CA VAL A 312 11.16 16.17 -2.40
C VAL A 312 10.97 15.98 -0.91
N SER A 313 10.43 16.98 -0.20
CA SER A 313 10.14 16.86 1.24
C SER A 313 9.15 15.73 1.52
N LEU A 314 8.12 15.60 0.68
CA LEU A 314 7.09 14.58 0.84
C LEU A 314 7.64 13.17 0.66
N VAL A 315 8.37 12.90 -0.44
CA VAL A 315 8.93 11.56 -0.69
C VAL A 315 9.97 11.18 0.36
N ALA A 316 10.80 12.12 0.79
CA ALA A 316 11.81 11.88 1.82
C ALA A 316 11.15 11.48 3.16
N ALA A 317 10.13 12.22 3.61
CA ALA A 317 9.45 11.91 4.87
C ALA A 317 8.70 10.56 4.82
N ILE A 318 8.04 10.23 3.72
CA ILE A 318 7.38 8.94 3.56
C ILE A 318 8.40 7.80 3.70
N TYR A 319 9.52 7.86 3.01
CA TYR A 319 10.53 6.80 3.10
C TYR A 319 11.27 6.78 4.43
N CYS A 320 11.48 7.92 5.08
CA CYS A 320 12.02 7.95 6.44
C CYS A 320 11.09 7.22 7.42
N VAL A 321 9.78 7.43 7.34
CA VAL A 321 8.81 6.74 8.22
C VAL A 321 8.73 5.25 7.90
N ILE A 322 8.76 4.84 6.62
CA ILE A 322 8.81 3.43 6.24
C ILE A 322 10.08 2.78 6.78
N ALA A 323 11.23 3.41 6.60
CA ALA A 323 12.50 2.88 7.09
C ALA A 323 12.53 2.80 8.62
N LEU A 324 12.01 3.81 9.32
CA LEU A 324 11.90 3.80 10.78
C LEU A 324 11.06 2.62 11.29
N GLY A 325 9.97 2.30 10.61
CA GLY A 325 9.09 1.20 11.00
C GLY A 325 9.53 -0.19 10.52
N ARG A 326 10.50 -0.29 9.60
CA ARG A 326 10.84 -1.58 8.93
C ARG A 326 12.30 -1.97 9.01
N ALA A 327 13.21 -1.05 9.30
CA ALA A 327 14.63 -1.34 9.28
C ALA A 327 15.04 -2.40 10.32
N SER A 328 14.42 -2.43 11.50
CA SER A 328 14.67 -3.47 12.51
C SER A 328 14.24 -4.85 12.02
N LEU A 329 13.05 -4.95 11.41
CA LEU A 329 12.52 -6.19 10.87
C LEU A 329 13.45 -6.77 9.81
N TYR A 330 13.84 -5.97 8.83
CA TYR A 330 14.74 -6.44 7.76
C TYR A 330 16.14 -6.76 8.24
N ASN A 331 16.66 -5.99 9.20
CA ASN A 331 17.94 -6.29 9.82
C ASN A 331 17.87 -7.62 10.59
N GLY A 332 16.80 -7.87 11.34
CA GLY A 332 16.56 -9.15 12.03
C GLY A 332 16.43 -10.34 11.07
N LEU A 333 15.72 -10.15 9.96
CA LEU A 333 15.57 -11.16 8.91
C LEU A 333 16.81 -11.29 8.00
N ARG A 334 17.87 -10.52 8.24
CA ARG A 334 19.09 -10.46 7.40
C ARG A 334 18.81 -10.13 5.93
N ILE A 335 17.73 -9.39 5.65
CA ILE A 335 17.39 -8.92 4.30
C ILE A 335 18.18 -7.64 4.04
N PRO A 336 19.01 -7.59 2.97
CA PRO A 336 19.77 -6.40 2.64
C PRO A 336 18.86 -5.23 2.25
N PRO A 337 19.27 -3.96 2.48
CA PRO A 337 18.43 -2.79 2.15
C PRO A 337 17.99 -2.74 0.68
N SER A 338 18.82 -3.22 -0.26
CA SER A 338 18.46 -3.33 -1.68
C SER A 338 17.34 -4.35 -1.93
N GLY A 339 17.37 -5.49 -1.25
CA GLY A 339 16.30 -6.50 -1.31
C GLY A 339 15.01 -5.99 -0.67
N ALA A 340 15.11 -5.35 0.51
CA ALA A 340 13.97 -4.76 1.20
C ALA A 340 13.29 -3.65 0.35
N ALA A 341 14.07 -2.88 -0.42
CA ALA A 341 13.55 -1.87 -1.32
C ALA A 341 12.72 -2.45 -2.47
N GLY A 342 12.91 -3.72 -2.83
CA GLY A 342 12.14 -4.39 -3.89
C GLY A 342 10.67 -4.70 -3.53
N TYR A 343 10.27 -4.55 -2.27
CA TYR A 343 8.89 -4.80 -1.87
C TYR A 343 7.93 -3.72 -2.38
N ALA A 344 7.17 -4.04 -3.43
CA ALA A 344 6.30 -3.12 -4.16
C ALA A 344 5.33 -2.33 -3.28
N ARG A 345 4.82 -2.93 -2.19
CA ARG A 345 3.87 -2.29 -1.25
C ARG A 345 4.38 -0.99 -0.62
N TYR A 346 5.68 -0.75 -0.55
CA TYR A 346 6.22 0.48 0.07
C TYR A 346 6.22 1.69 -0.86
N HIS A 347 5.91 1.49 -2.14
CA HIS A 347 6.11 2.51 -3.16
C HIS A 347 4.82 3.19 -3.62
N TYR A 348 3.65 2.63 -3.34
CA TYR A 348 2.37 3.11 -3.86
C TYR A 348 2.14 4.61 -3.58
N VAL A 349 2.24 5.03 -2.33
CA VAL A 349 2.06 6.45 -1.94
C VAL A 349 3.29 7.28 -2.31
N ALA A 350 4.49 6.74 -2.08
CA ALA A 350 5.75 7.47 -2.26
C ALA A 350 6.09 7.76 -3.73
N THR A 351 5.58 6.97 -4.69
CA THR A 351 5.76 7.24 -6.13
C THR A 351 4.92 8.41 -6.64
N ILE A 352 3.88 8.82 -5.95
CA ILE A 352 3.08 10.01 -6.31
C ILE A 352 3.99 11.26 -6.45
N PRO A 353 4.72 11.68 -5.41
CA PRO A 353 5.63 12.82 -5.53
C PRO A 353 6.76 12.59 -6.53
N VAL A 354 7.25 11.35 -6.74
CA VAL A 354 8.28 11.06 -7.75
C VAL A 354 7.75 11.29 -9.16
N VAL A 355 6.52 10.86 -9.47
CA VAL A 355 5.88 11.11 -10.77
C VAL A 355 5.60 12.60 -10.97
N VAL A 356 5.18 13.32 -9.93
CA VAL A 356 5.02 14.78 -10.02
C VAL A 356 6.36 15.45 -10.35
N LEU A 357 7.45 15.06 -9.68
CA LEU A 357 8.79 15.56 -9.97
C LEU A 357 9.21 15.25 -11.40
N LEU A 358 8.98 14.02 -11.89
CA LEU A 358 9.28 13.64 -13.27
C LEU A 358 8.52 14.54 -14.27
N CYS A 359 7.24 14.80 -14.04
CA CYS A 359 6.45 15.67 -14.90
C CYS A 359 6.97 17.12 -14.89
N LEU A 360 7.44 17.63 -13.73
CA LEU A 360 8.06 18.95 -13.65
C LEU A 360 9.40 19.00 -14.40
N VAL A 361 10.19 17.93 -14.34
CA VAL A 361 11.44 17.80 -15.10
C VAL A 361 11.18 17.78 -16.60
N LEU A 362 10.21 16.97 -17.06
CA LEU A 362 9.81 16.91 -18.47
C LEU A 362 9.25 18.25 -18.97
N GLN A 363 8.45 18.95 -18.15
CA GLN A 363 7.98 20.27 -18.47
C GLN A 363 9.10 21.28 -18.64
N GLN A 364 10.10 21.24 -17.75
CA GLN A 364 11.25 22.15 -17.81
C GLN A 364 12.12 21.84 -19.03
N ALA A 365 12.34 20.55 -19.33
CA ALA A 365 13.05 20.13 -20.54
C ALA A 365 12.35 20.60 -21.82
N GLY A 366 11.01 20.46 -21.91
CA GLY A 366 10.22 20.95 -23.02
C GLY A 366 10.32 22.46 -23.24
N ARG A 367 10.37 23.23 -22.15
CA ARG A 367 10.59 24.69 -22.22
C ARG A 367 11.97 25.07 -22.73
N LEU A 368 12.99 24.31 -22.32
CA LEU A 368 14.37 24.57 -22.76
C LEU A 368 14.59 24.25 -24.24
N LEU A 369 13.87 23.24 -24.75
CA LEU A 369 13.98 22.81 -26.16
C LEU A 369 13.15 23.65 -27.14
N ASP A 370 12.19 24.43 -26.63
CA ASP A 370 11.22 25.25 -27.40
C ASP A 370 10.56 24.50 -28.57
N ARG A 371 10.28 23.21 -28.37
CA ARG A 371 9.71 22.32 -29.41
C ARG A 371 8.48 21.57 -28.90
N PRO A 372 7.31 22.23 -28.81
CA PRO A 372 6.10 21.64 -28.22
C PRO A 372 5.61 20.40 -28.99
N VAL A 373 5.81 20.36 -30.31
CA VAL A 373 5.41 19.21 -31.14
C VAL A 373 6.25 17.97 -30.80
N LEU A 374 7.56 18.13 -30.63
CA LEU A 374 8.44 17.01 -30.24
C LEU A 374 8.10 16.51 -28.84
N CYS A 375 7.74 17.40 -27.90
CA CYS A 375 7.29 17.01 -26.58
C CYS A 375 5.96 16.22 -26.64
N GLY A 376 5.02 16.63 -27.50
CA GLY A 376 3.78 15.90 -27.75
C GLY A 376 4.02 14.50 -28.31
N LEU A 377 4.88 14.40 -29.34
CA LEU A 377 5.27 13.12 -29.92
C LEU A 377 5.99 12.22 -28.91
N ALA A 378 6.89 12.76 -28.09
CA ALA A 378 7.56 12.02 -27.02
C ALA A 378 6.59 11.46 -25.97
N LEU A 379 5.55 12.23 -25.61
CA LEU A 379 4.50 11.76 -24.70
C LEU A 379 3.65 10.66 -25.31
N ILE A 380 3.30 10.77 -26.60
CA ILE A 380 2.58 9.70 -27.32
C ILE A 380 3.44 8.45 -27.41
N ALA A 381 4.72 8.59 -27.78
CA ALA A 381 5.67 7.48 -27.81
C ALA A 381 5.83 6.86 -26.41
N GLY A 382 5.89 7.67 -25.35
CA GLY A 382 5.92 7.21 -23.96
C GLY A 382 4.68 6.41 -23.60
N LEU A 383 3.48 6.86 -23.94
CA LEU A 383 2.24 6.11 -23.71
C LEU A 383 2.21 4.81 -24.54
N ALA A 384 2.62 4.85 -25.81
CA ALA A 384 2.72 3.66 -26.63
C ALA A 384 3.71 2.65 -26.07
N PHE A 385 4.84 3.12 -25.55
CA PHE A 385 5.84 2.29 -24.87
C PHE A 385 5.27 1.67 -23.58
N ILE A 386 4.49 2.44 -22.81
CA ILE A 386 3.75 1.94 -21.64
C ILE A 386 2.86 0.76 -22.07
N VAL A 387 2.04 0.96 -23.08
CA VAL A 387 1.11 -0.07 -23.60
C VAL A 387 1.88 -1.28 -24.10
N ALA A 388 2.92 -1.08 -24.91
CA ALA A 388 3.74 -2.18 -25.43
C ALA A 388 4.41 -2.98 -24.33
N GLY A 389 4.98 -2.31 -23.32
CA GLY A 389 5.57 -2.98 -22.16
C GLY A 389 4.55 -3.82 -21.39
N ARG A 390 3.29 -3.35 -21.34
CA ARG A 390 2.22 -4.10 -20.67
C ARG A 390 1.75 -5.31 -21.48
N LEU A 391 1.75 -5.22 -22.78
CA LEU A 391 1.42 -6.36 -23.65
C LEU A 391 2.51 -7.42 -23.65
N GLN A 392 3.79 -7.03 -23.53
CA GLN A 392 4.93 -7.96 -23.55
C GLN A 392 5.25 -8.59 -22.19
N SER A 393 4.90 -7.96 -21.12
CA SER A 393 5.07 -8.47 -19.76
C SER A 393 3.71 -8.55 -19.09
N PRO A 394 2.93 -9.61 -19.38
CA PRO A 394 1.75 -9.91 -18.57
C PRO A 394 2.26 -10.13 -17.15
N PHE A 395 2.02 -9.28 -16.37
CA PHE A 395 2.44 -8.93 -15.04
C PHE A 395 2.63 -10.04 -14.04
N ALA A 396 3.48 -9.70 -13.09
CA ALA A 396 3.36 -10.06 -11.67
C ALA A 396 1.91 -10.12 -11.12
N ILE A 397 0.92 -9.52 -11.75
CA ILE A 397 -0.49 -9.75 -11.49
C ILE A 397 -0.87 -11.19 -11.78
N ASP A 398 -0.45 -11.76 -12.93
CA ASP A 398 -0.82 -13.14 -13.27
C ASP A 398 -0.15 -14.14 -12.33
N GLU A 399 1.12 -13.93 -11.96
CA GLU A 399 1.78 -14.73 -10.93
C GLU A 399 1.12 -14.54 -9.56
N HIS A 400 0.75 -13.31 -9.22
CA HIS A 400 0.00 -12.99 -8.02
C HIS A 400 -1.39 -13.62 -8.04
N MET A 401 -2.08 -13.60 -9.17
CA MET A 401 -3.40 -14.23 -9.35
C MET A 401 -3.31 -15.74 -9.28
N GLN A 402 -2.32 -16.35 -9.92
CA GLN A 402 -2.14 -17.81 -9.87
C GLN A 402 -1.96 -18.28 -8.43
N GLY A 403 -1.07 -17.63 -7.65
CA GLY A 403 -0.87 -17.99 -6.25
C GLY A 403 -2.16 -17.89 -5.41
N ARG A 404 -3.04 -16.93 -5.69
CA ARG A 404 -4.29 -16.70 -4.93
C ARG A 404 -5.43 -17.56 -5.37
N ASN A 405 -5.56 -17.81 -6.65
CA ASN A 405 -6.53 -18.77 -7.18
C ASN A 405 -6.19 -20.19 -6.71
N HIS A 406 -4.91 -20.49 -6.45
CA HIS A 406 -4.52 -21.73 -5.78
C HIS A 406 -5.06 -21.84 -4.35
N VAL A 407 -5.11 -20.73 -3.59
CA VAL A 407 -5.74 -20.74 -2.25
C VAL A 407 -7.23 -21.10 -2.37
N ALA A 408 -7.97 -20.43 -3.25
CA ALA A 408 -9.39 -20.71 -3.46
C ALA A 408 -9.62 -22.17 -3.89
N LYS A 409 -8.80 -22.67 -4.82
CA LYS A 409 -8.87 -24.06 -5.27
C LYS A 409 -8.55 -25.03 -4.14
N THR A 410 -7.53 -24.77 -3.34
CA THR A 410 -7.18 -25.62 -2.19
C THR A 410 -8.33 -25.69 -1.19
N LEU A 411 -9.04 -24.57 -0.93
CA LEU A 411 -10.22 -24.58 -0.06
C LEU A 411 -11.36 -25.41 -0.65
N GLN A 412 -11.58 -25.34 -1.96
CA GLN A 412 -12.59 -26.19 -2.64
C GLN A 412 -12.22 -27.68 -2.55
N ASP A 413 -10.94 -28.03 -2.74
CA ASP A 413 -10.44 -29.40 -2.63
C ASP A 413 -10.58 -29.91 -1.18
N ILE A 414 -10.33 -29.08 -0.18
CA ILE A 414 -10.55 -29.39 1.25
C ILE A 414 -12.04 -29.61 1.52
N ASP A 415 -12.92 -28.74 1.01
CA ASP A 415 -14.37 -28.87 1.19
C ASP A 415 -14.89 -30.18 0.61
N ALA A 416 -14.47 -30.51 -0.60
CA ALA A 416 -14.82 -31.78 -1.24
C ALA A 416 -14.30 -33.01 -0.44
N ALA A 417 -13.08 -32.92 0.10
CA ALA A 417 -12.49 -33.98 0.92
C ALA A 417 -13.23 -34.14 2.27
N LEU A 418 -13.66 -33.04 2.89
CA LEU A 418 -14.42 -33.04 4.14
C LEU A 418 -15.84 -33.54 3.94
N ALA A 419 -16.49 -33.18 2.81
CA ALA A 419 -17.85 -33.65 2.49
C ALA A 419 -17.93 -35.18 2.32
N ALA A 420 -16.84 -35.80 1.89
CA ALA A 420 -16.75 -37.25 1.69
C ALA A 420 -16.41 -38.04 2.97
N ARG A 421 -16.25 -37.38 4.13
CA ARG A 421 -15.78 -38.02 5.37
C ARG A 421 -16.70 -37.72 6.57
N PRO A 422 -16.74 -38.61 7.60
CA PRO A 422 -17.54 -38.39 8.79
C PRO A 422 -17.10 -37.13 9.56
N GLU A 423 -18.02 -36.57 10.34
CA GLU A 423 -17.73 -35.50 11.28
C GLU A 423 -16.56 -35.85 12.19
N GLY A 424 -15.61 -34.93 12.36
CA GLY A 424 -14.38 -35.17 13.14
C GLY A 424 -13.20 -35.77 12.38
N ALA A 425 -13.32 -35.97 11.05
CA ALA A 425 -12.18 -36.43 10.26
C ALA A 425 -11.01 -35.44 10.29
N THR A 426 -9.81 -35.95 10.55
CA THR A 426 -8.57 -35.18 10.58
C THR A 426 -8.03 -35.00 9.15
N VAL A 427 -7.70 -33.78 8.77
CA VAL A 427 -7.15 -33.42 7.47
C VAL A 427 -5.74 -32.84 7.66
N TYR A 428 -4.77 -33.18 6.82
CA TYR A 428 -3.36 -32.82 6.98
C TYR A 428 -2.85 -31.94 5.82
N LEU A 429 -2.33 -30.74 6.07
CA LEU A 429 -1.84 -29.81 5.06
C LEU A 429 -0.33 -29.93 4.87
N ASP A 430 0.12 -30.27 3.66
CA ASP A 430 1.53 -30.23 3.28
C ASP A 430 2.01 -28.78 3.16
N ASN A 431 2.88 -28.37 4.07
CA ASN A 431 3.37 -27.01 4.19
C ASN A 431 4.21 -26.55 2.99
N GLU A 432 4.91 -27.46 2.30
CA GLU A 432 5.76 -27.09 1.16
C GLU A 432 4.99 -26.91 -0.14
N LYS A 433 3.89 -27.62 -0.29
CA LYS A 433 3.13 -27.68 -1.54
C LYS A 433 1.82 -26.89 -1.50
N SER A 434 1.38 -26.49 -0.33
CA SER A 434 0.12 -25.78 -0.19
C SER A 434 0.29 -24.25 -0.24
N PRO A 435 -0.44 -23.54 -1.10
CA PRO A 435 -0.42 -22.08 -1.14
C PRO A 435 -1.00 -21.43 0.13
N VAL A 436 -1.68 -22.19 0.98
CA VAL A 436 -2.19 -21.76 2.28
C VAL A 436 -1.23 -22.06 3.44
N ALA A 437 -0.05 -22.60 3.15
CA ALA A 437 0.90 -23.12 4.13
C ALA A 437 1.22 -22.13 5.28
N ILE A 438 1.43 -20.85 4.99
CA ILE A 438 1.84 -19.86 5.98
C ILE A 438 0.72 -19.55 6.98
N LEU A 439 -0.55 -19.65 6.56
CA LEU A 439 -1.72 -19.30 7.36
C LEU A 439 -2.82 -20.37 7.27
N GLY A 440 -2.47 -21.60 6.90
CA GLY A 440 -3.40 -22.68 6.66
C GLY A 440 -4.46 -22.89 7.72
N PRO A 441 -4.09 -22.98 9.01
CA PRO A 441 -5.06 -23.12 10.10
C PRO A 441 -6.03 -21.93 10.20
N VAL A 442 -5.55 -20.72 10.00
CA VAL A 442 -6.38 -19.51 10.00
C VAL A 442 -7.38 -19.56 8.85
N VAL A 443 -6.91 -19.89 7.65
CA VAL A 443 -7.71 -19.95 6.42
C VAL A 443 -8.77 -21.03 6.54
N VAL A 444 -8.40 -22.22 6.99
CA VAL A 444 -9.33 -23.36 7.07
C VAL A 444 -10.35 -23.19 8.19
N ASN A 445 -9.94 -22.66 9.35
CA ASN A 445 -10.90 -22.36 10.42
C ASN A 445 -11.91 -21.27 10.05
N LEU A 446 -11.52 -20.34 9.18
CA LEU A 446 -12.45 -19.35 8.61
C LEU A 446 -13.42 -19.98 7.63
N ALA A 447 -12.93 -20.80 6.70
CA ALA A 447 -13.73 -21.41 5.65
C ALA A 447 -14.64 -22.52 6.19
N PHE A 448 -14.20 -23.25 7.23
CA PHE A 448 -14.91 -24.41 7.80
C PHE A 448 -15.11 -24.27 9.32
N PRO A 449 -15.92 -23.30 9.76
CA PRO A 449 -16.18 -23.08 11.18
C PRO A 449 -16.85 -24.31 11.83
N GLY A 450 -16.32 -24.71 12.99
CA GLY A 450 -16.87 -25.85 13.74
C GLY A 450 -16.38 -27.22 13.31
N ARG A 451 -15.50 -27.31 12.30
CA ARG A 451 -14.79 -28.54 11.97
C ARG A 451 -13.42 -28.60 12.63
N ALA A 452 -12.82 -29.79 12.69
CA ALA A 452 -11.60 -30.04 13.48
C ALA A 452 -10.48 -29.01 13.32
N ALA A 453 -9.72 -28.80 14.38
CA ALA A 453 -8.58 -27.88 14.40
C ALA A 453 -7.49 -28.30 13.42
N LEU A 454 -7.06 -27.38 12.56
CA LEU A 454 -6.06 -27.56 11.53
C LEU A 454 -4.70 -27.06 11.98
N PHE A 455 -3.67 -27.85 11.75
CA PHE A 455 -2.28 -27.46 12.02
C PHE A 455 -1.42 -27.58 10.77
N LEU A 456 -0.50 -26.63 10.63
CA LEU A 456 0.55 -26.67 9.62
C LEU A 456 1.66 -27.60 10.06
N VAL A 457 2.00 -28.54 9.21
CA VAL A 457 3.17 -29.40 9.40
C VAL A 457 4.39 -28.70 8.82
N ALA A 458 5.44 -28.51 9.59
CA ALA A 458 6.66 -27.81 9.17
C ALA A 458 7.48 -28.60 8.11
N HIS A 459 7.32 -29.93 8.03
CA HIS A 459 7.90 -30.77 6.99
C HIS A 459 6.90 -31.76 6.46
N PRO A 460 6.85 -31.98 5.13
CA PRO A 460 6.11 -33.07 4.57
C PRO A 460 6.78 -34.37 5.03
N SER A 461 6.07 -35.20 5.75
CA SER A 461 6.52 -36.58 5.81
C SER A 461 6.41 -37.14 4.39
N SER A 462 7.49 -37.77 3.90
CA SER A 462 7.55 -38.40 2.58
C SER A 462 6.43 -39.41 2.28
N ASP A 463 5.64 -39.74 3.29
CA ASP A 463 4.57 -40.72 3.26
C ASP A 463 3.16 -40.12 3.33
N VAL A 464 3.00 -38.78 3.26
CA VAL A 464 1.73 -38.17 2.97
C VAL A 464 1.52 -38.34 1.47
N VAL A 465 1.20 -39.53 1.10
CA VAL A 465 0.91 -39.97 -0.25
C VAL A 465 -0.33 -39.23 -0.70
N ASP A 466 -0.27 -38.70 -1.90
CA ASP A 466 -1.35 -38.11 -2.70
C ASP A 466 -1.55 -36.60 -2.69
N GLY A 467 -0.68 -35.80 -2.12
CA GLY A 467 -0.75 -34.32 -2.33
C GLY A 467 -2.08 -33.66 -1.94
N ARG A 468 -2.96 -34.39 -1.24
CA ARG A 468 -4.31 -33.97 -0.86
C ARG A 468 -4.53 -33.93 0.65
N HIS A 469 -3.48 -34.11 1.43
CA HIS A 469 -3.65 -34.33 2.84
C HIS A 469 -3.15 -33.14 3.66
N VAL A 470 -4.06 -32.65 4.42
CA VAL A 470 -3.82 -31.65 5.45
C VAL A 470 -3.95 -32.36 6.78
N ARG A 471 -2.92 -32.48 7.59
CA ARG A 471 -3.02 -33.08 8.91
C ARG A 471 -3.33 -32.03 9.96
N PHE A 472 -4.36 -32.30 10.70
CA PHE A 472 -4.70 -31.61 11.91
C PHE A 472 -4.08 -32.34 13.07
N ILE A 473 -3.44 -31.63 13.94
CA ILE A 473 -2.94 -32.14 15.17
C ILE A 473 -3.75 -31.44 16.24
N GLU A 474 -4.37 -32.21 17.11
CA GLU A 474 -4.97 -31.61 18.30
C GLU A 474 -3.86 -30.93 19.08
N PRO A 475 -4.07 -29.67 19.48
CA PRO A 475 -3.03 -28.92 20.15
C PRO A 475 -2.87 -29.40 21.60
N ASP A 476 -1.89 -30.22 21.84
CA ASP A 476 -1.28 -30.32 23.17
C ASP A 476 -0.36 -29.11 23.44
N HIS A 477 -0.18 -28.25 22.44
CA HIS A 477 0.69 -27.08 22.54
C HIS A 477 -0.01 -25.93 23.26
N GLN A 478 0.43 -25.70 24.47
CA GLN A 478 -0.17 -24.88 25.53
C GLN A 478 -0.47 -23.39 25.15
N VAL A 479 0.17 -22.82 24.15
CA VAL A 479 0.05 -21.38 23.90
C VAL A 479 -1.22 -21.00 23.13
N LEU A 480 -1.77 -21.91 22.32
CA LEU A 480 -3.00 -21.65 21.58
C LEU A 480 -4.17 -22.55 22.00
N ALA A 481 -3.93 -23.63 22.71
CA ALA A 481 -4.96 -24.51 23.25
C ALA A 481 -5.96 -23.74 24.16
N ASN A 482 -5.47 -22.79 24.94
CA ASN A 482 -6.30 -22.01 25.86
C ASN A 482 -7.32 -21.12 25.14
N HIS A 483 -7.05 -20.71 23.88
CA HIS A 483 -7.99 -19.88 23.11
C HIS A 483 -8.94 -20.69 22.24
N SER A 484 -8.60 -21.94 21.94
CA SER A 484 -9.42 -22.83 21.11
C SER A 484 -10.57 -23.48 21.87
N GLN A 485 -10.49 -23.52 23.20
CA GLN A 485 -11.51 -24.17 24.05
C GLN A 485 -12.70 -23.26 24.37
N GLU A 486 -12.65 -21.98 24.03
CA GLU A 486 -13.81 -21.11 24.22
C GLU A 486 -14.85 -21.39 23.13
N PRO A 487 -16.11 -21.72 23.51
CA PRO A 487 -17.17 -21.96 22.54
C PRO A 487 -17.36 -20.77 21.59
N GLY A 488 -17.28 -21.02 20.30
CA GLY A 488 -17.45 -20.00 19.26
C GLY A 488 -16.16 -19.29 18.79
N ARG A 489 -14.99 -19.60 19.35
CA ARG A 489 -13.72 -19.07 18.83
C ARG A 489 -13.09 -20.01 17.82
N ARG A 490 -12.60 -19.44 16.72
CA ARG A 490 -11.85 -20.13 15.68
C ARG A 490 -10.36 -20.13 16.01
N LEU A 491 -9.69 -21.25 15.79
CA LEU A 491 -8.30 -21.45 16.16
C LEU A 491 -7.35 -20.64 15.28
N ILE A 492 -6.32 -20.06 15.88
CA ILE A 492 -5.15 -19.52 15.18
C ILE A 492 -4.08 -20.59 15.23
N GLY A 493 -3.70 -21.11 14.08
CA GLY A 493 -2.80 -22.25 14.02
C GLY A 493 -1.34 -21.96 14.27
N LEU A 494 -0.62 -23.00 14.72
CA LEU A 494 0.82 -23.04 14.94
C LEU A 494 1.51 -23.93 13.91
N LEU A 495 2.77 -23.58 13.60
CA LEU A 495 3.72 -24.52 12.99
C LEU A 495 4.15 -25.55 14.06
N VAL A 496 3.92 -26.82 13.79
CA VAL A 496 4.32 -27.91 14.67
C VAL A 496 5.54 -28.59 14.06
N ALA A 497 6.57 -28.83 14.88
CA ALA A 497 7.74 -29.57 14.43
C ALA A 497 7.38 -31.05 14.15
N PRO A 498 8.05 -31.71 13.20
CA PRO A 498 7.77 -33.11 12.85
C PRO A 498 7.86 -34.08 14.03
N GLU A 499 8.76 -33.80 14.97
CA GLU A 499 8.95 -34.59 16.21
C GLU A 499 7.76 -34.49 17.17
N ASP A 500 6.96 -33.45 17.06
CA ASP A 500 5.79 -33.20 17.92
C ASP A 500 4.51 -33.83 17.34
N LEU A 501 4.63 -34.51 16.20
CA LEU A 501 3.51 -35.23 15.59
C LEU A 501 3.19 -36.49 16.37
N PRO A 502 1.91 -36.78 16.69
CA PRO A 502 1.56 -38.09 17.28
C PRO A 502 2.00 -39.21 16.37
N PRO A 503 2.40 -40.35 16.94
CA PRO A 503 2.77 -41.52 16.17
C PRO A 503 1.64 -41.90 15.20
N ARG A 504 1.98 -42.30 14.01
CA ARG A 504 1.02 -42.67 12.96
C ARG A 504 0.11 -43.79 13.47
N PRO A 505 -1.21 -43.75 13.19
CA PRO A 505 -2.10 -44.84 13.49
C PRO A 505 -1.74 -46.10 12.68
#